data_7fd2fbd0a66c6fd441d2c30e83948258
#
_entry.id   7fd2fbd0a66c6fd441d2c30e83948258
#
_cell.length_a   1.000
_cell.length_b   1.000
_cell.length_c   1.000
_cell.angle_alpha   90.00
_cell.angle_beta   90.00
_cell.angle_gamma   90.00
#
_symmetry.space_group_name_H-M   'P 1'
#
loop_
_entity.id
_entity.type
_entity.pdbx_description
1 polymer ?
#
loop_
_entity_poly.entity_id
_entity_poly.type
_entity_poly.pdbx_seq_one_letter_code
_entity_poly.pdbx_strand_id
1 'polypeptide(L)'
;MGVAAKGSADEVRGRAAEGYDFVEDRTRDGRKIRMLNVVDEFTRECLAIRVARKLGSADVIDVLADLFIARGTPGYVRSDNGPEFIATAVKGWISGVGAKTAFIEPGSPWENGYVESFNGKLRDELLNAEVFNTLAEARVLIEQWRVHYNTIRPHSSLGYRPPAPEVVVSGVLIPSPGRPGPTGSHQPPVIMLH
;
A
#
# COMPACT_ATOMS: atom_id res chain seq x y z
N MET A 1 6.61 -31.43 24.14
CA MET A 1 7.33 -30.90 22.99
C MET A 1 6.35 -30.72 21.86
N GLY A 2 5.81 -29.50 21.71
CA GLY A 2 4.85 -29.16 20.66
C GLY A 2 5.59 -28.33 19.60
N VAL A 3 5.83 -28.91 18.45
CA VAL A 3 6.35 -28.21 17.27
C VAL A 3 5.18 -27.40 16.70
N ALA A 4 5.20 -26.08 16.88
CA ALA A 4 4.29 -25.19 16.17
C ALA A 4 4.64 -25.27 14.69
N ALA A 5 3.79 -25.88 13.88
CA ALA A 5 3.89 -25.90 12.45
C ALA A 5 3.83 -24.45 11.93
N LYS A 6 4.93 -23.96 11.35
CA LYS A 6 4.92 -22.77 10.52
C LYS A 6 4.00 -23.07 9.33
N GLY A 7 2.81 -22.46 9.31
CA GLY A 7 1.95 -22.47 8.13
C GLY A 7 2.77 -21.94 6.95
N SER A 8 2.62 -22.55 5.78
CA SER A 8 3.31 -22.11 4.58
C SER A 8 2.94 -20.65 4.26
N ALA A 9 3.82 -19.92 3.59
CA ALA A 9 3.57 -18.53 3.18
C ALA A 9 2.25 -18.40 2.37
N ASP A 10 1.90 -19.45 1.61
CA ASP A 10 0.64 -19.55 0.86
C ASP A 10 -0.59 -19.67 1.77
N GLU A 11 -0.47 -20.36 2.91
CA GLU A 11 -1.57 -20.50 3.88
C GLU A 11 -1.84 -19.20 4.64
N VAL A 12 -0.79 -18.43 4.92
CA VAL A 12 -0.91 -17.08 5.52
C VAL A 12 -1.54 -16.11 4.52
N ARG A 13 -1.18 -16.18 3.24
CA ARG A 13 -1.76 -15.35 2.19
C ARG A 13 -3.20 -15.71 1.85
N GLY A 14 -3.59 -16.96 1.91
CA GLY A 14 -4.99 -17.38 1.76
C GLY A 14 -5.96 -16.75 2.76
N ARG A 15 -5.43 -16.13 3.83
CA ARG A 15 -6.18 -15.38 4.86
C ARG A 15 -5.98 -13.88 4.79
N ALA A 16 -5.00 -13.39 3.99
CA ALA A 16 -4.75 -11.96 3.84
C ALA A 16 -5.90 -11.31 3.08
N ALA A 17 -6.33 -10.14 3.55
CA ALA A 17 -7.28 -9.29 2.87
C ALA A 17 -6.53 -8.06 2.33
N GLU A 18 -6.70 -7.77 1.04
CA GLU A 18 -6.26 -6.52 0.43
C GLU A 18 -7.45 -5.58 0.32
N GLY A 19 -7.31 -4.37 0.85
CA GLY A 19 -8.30 -3.31 0.73
C GLY A 19 -7.87 -2.30 -0.32
N TYR A 20 -8.78 -1.83 -1.18
CA TYR A 20 -8.52 -0.70 -2.06
C TYR A 20 -9.61 0.35 -1.99
N ASP A 21 -9.21 1.60 -2.26
CA ASP A 21 -10.09 2.76 -2.26
C ASP A 21 -9.55 3.86 -3.17
N PHE A 22 -10.41 4.81 -3.52
CA PHE A 22 -10.06 5.96 -4.33
C PHE A 22 -9.98 7.23 -3.49
N VAL A 23 -8.89 7.99 -3.68
CA VAL A 23 -8.74 9.35 -3.13
C VAL A 23 -8.62 10.34 -4.28
N GLU A 24 -9.24 11.50 -4.14
CA GLU A 24 -9.17 12.60 -5.11
C GLU A 24 -8.44 13.80 -4.52
N ASP A 25 -7.69 14.48 -5.39
CA ASP A 25 -7.05 15.76 -5.12
C ASP A 25 -6.96 16.57 -6.42
N ARG A 26 -6.27 17.71 -6.42
CA ARG A 26 -6.10 18.59 -7.57
C ARG A 26 -4.67 19.05 -7.72
N THR A 27 -4.24 19.21 -8.97
CA THR A 27 -3.04 19.96 -9.29
C THR A 27 -3.32 21.48 -9.21
N ARG A 28 -2.26 22.28 -9.10
CA ARG A 28 -2.32 23.75 -8.97
C ARG A 28 -3.20 24.44 -10.02
N ASP A 29 -3.29 23.87 -11.20
CA ASP A 29 -4.16 24.33 -12.29
C ASP A 29 -5.65 23.95 -12.09
N GLY A 30 -6.02 23.41 -10.95
CA GLY A 30 -7.38 23.00 -10.58
C GLY A 30 -7.83 21.66 -11.17
N ARG A 31 -7.02 21.00 -12.01
CA ARG A 31 -7.38 19.72 -12.64
C ARG A 31 -7.32 18.58 -11.63
N LYS A 32 -8.37 17.78 -11.61
CA LYS A 32 -8.45 16.61 -10.72
C LYS A 32 -7.34 15.61 -10.99
N ILE A 33 -6.86 14.99 -9.90
CA ILE A 33 -6.08 13.75 -9.88
C ILE A 33 -6.82 12.74 -9.03
N ARG A 34 -6.76 11.48 -9.41
CA ARG A 34 -7.28 10.36 -8.65
C ARG A 34 -6.14 9.41 -8.28
N MET A 35 -6.24 8.87 -7.11
CA MET A 35 -5.32 7.87 -6.57
C MET A 35 -6.11 6.61 -6.25
N LEU A 36 -5.67 5.48 -6.78
CA LEU A 36 -6.12 4.15 -6.35
C LEU A 36 -5.10 3.65 -5.33
N ASN A 37 -5.52 3.52 -4.10
CA ASN A 37 -4.72 3.03 -2.99
C ASN A 37 -5.03 1.56 -2.74
N VAL A 38 -4.01 0.71 -2.67
CA VAL A 38 -4.14 -0.72 -2.32
C VAL A 38 -3.30 -0.99 -1.09
N VAL A 39 -3.93 -1.51 -0.05
CA VAL A 39 -3.32 -1.75 1.27
C VAL A 39 -3.52 -3.20 1.68
N ASP A 40 -2.48 -3.85 2.16
CA ASP A 40 -2.58 -5.14 2.84
C ASP A 40 -3.08 -4.91 4.28
N GLU A 41 -4.28 -5.37 4.57
CA GLU A 41 -4.92 -5.17 5.89
C GLU A 41 -4.21 -5.94 7.00
N PHE A 42 -3.47 -6.98 6.68
CA PHE A 42 -2.73 -7.77 7.66
C PHE A 42 -1.38 -7.14 8.00
N THR A 43 -0.56 -6.85 6.99
CA THR A 43 0.77 -6.26 7.18
C THR A 43 0.74 -4.76 7.38
N ARG A 44 -0.35 -4.07 7.03
CA ARG A 44 -0.50 -2.61 6.97
C ARG A 44 0.35 -1.95 5.88
N GLU A 45 0.93 -2.73 5.00
CA GLU A 45 1.75 -2.24 3.90
C GLU A 45 0.87 -1.58 2.83
N CYS A 46 1.26 -0.40 2.36
CA CYS A 46 0.70 0.19 1.15
C CYS A 46 1.32 -0.46 -0.08
N LEU A 47 0.59 -1.37 -0.70
CA LEU A 47 1.06 -2.18 -1.83
C LEU A 47 1.25 -1.33 -3.10
N ALA A 48 0.29 -0.43 -3.36
CA ALA A 48 0.33 0.45 -4.53
C ALA A 48 -0.45 1.75 -4.29
N ILE A 49 0.00 2.84 -4.94
CA ILE A 49 -0.76 4.05 -5.16
C ILE A 49 -0.68 4.40 -6.66
N ARG A 50 -1.72 4.11 -7.42
CA ARG A 50 -1.80 4.47 -8.84
C ARG A 50 -2.37 5.88 -8.98
N VAL A 51 -1.58 6.81 -9.56
CA VAL A 51 -1.98 8.22 -9.71
C VAL A 51 -2.25 8.55 -11.17
N ALA A 52 -3.46 9.03 -11.49
CA ALA A 52 -3.85 9.41 -12.85
C ALA A 52 -4.93 10.51 -12.84
N ARG A 53 -5.21 11.09 -14.02
CA ARG A 53 -6.32 12.04 -14.19
C ARG A 53 -7.69 11.33 -14.14
N LYS A 54 -7.73 10.11 -14.64
CA LYS A 54 -8.91 9.23 -14.62
C LYS A 54 -8.45 7.83 -14.27
N LEU A 55 -9.23 7.13 -13.49
CA LEU A 55 -9.03 5.73 -13.15
C LEU A 55 -10.36 5.01 -13.29
N GLY A 56 -10.36 3.94 -14.06
CA GLY A 56 -11.52 3.09 -14.30
C GLY A 56 -11.30 1.67 -13.82
N SER A 57 -12.23 0.77 -14.14
CA SER A 57 -12.15 -0.65 -13.78
C SER A 57 -10.91 -1.35 -14.35
N ALA A 58 -10.50 -0.99 -15.58
CA ALA A 58 -9.31 -1.55 -16.22
C ALA A 58 -8.05 -1.21 -15.39
N ASP A 59 -7.92 0.05 -14.96
CA ASP A 59 -6.78 0.48 -14.15
C ASP A 59 -6.71 -0.26 -12.79
N VAL A 60 -7.87 -0.53 -12.18
CA VAL A 60 -7.95 -1.32 -10.93
C VAL A 60 -7.50 -2.74 -11.19
N ILE A 61 -8.02 -3.38 -12.26
CA ILE A 61 -7.67 -4.75 -12.65
C ILE A 61 -6.17 -4.86 -12.94
N ASP A 62 -5.59 -3.91 -13.69
CA ASP A 62 -4.17 -3.89 -14.00
C ASP A 62 -3.31 -3.86 -12.73
N VAL A 63 -3.63 -2.95 -11.78
CA VAL A 63 -2.89 -2.85 -10.52
C VAL A 63 -3.02 -4.12 -9.69
N LEU A 64 -4.23 -4.67 -9.56
CA LEU A 64 -4.43 -5.91 -8.80
C LEU A 64 -3.76 -7.10 -9.49
N ALA A 65 -3.79 -7.19 -10.83
CA ALA A 65 -3.12 -8.25 -11.57
C ALA A 65 -1.60 -8.22 -11.34
N ASP A 66 -0.96 -7.04 -11.43
CA ASP A 66 0.46 -6.87 -11.16
C ASP A 66 0.81 -7.31 -9.72
N LEU A 67 -0.01 -6.92 -8.75
CA LEU A 67 0.18 -7.32 -7.35
C LEU A 67 0.00 -8.84 -7.16
N PHE A 68 -1.00 -9.46 -7.78
CA PHE A 68 -1.24 -10.90 -7.67
C PHE A 68 -0.13 -11.72 -8.33
N ILE A 69 0.45 -11.23 -9.44
CA ILE A 69 1.62 -11.83 -10.07
C ILE A 69 2.84 -11.73 -9.14
N ALA A 70 3.07 -10.55 -8.57
CA ALA A 70 4.26 -10.30 -7.75
C ALA A 70 4.21 -10.97 -6.37
N ARG A 71 3.02 -11.06 -5.76
CA ARG A 71 2.83 -11.43 -4.36
C ARG A 71 1.93 -12.67 -4.15
N GLY A 72 1.31 -13.19 -5.21
CA GLY A 72 0.28 -14.23 -5.15
C GLY A 72 -1.12 -13.63 -4.91
N THR A 73 -2.14 -14.40 -5.21
CA THR A 73 -3.54 -14.02 -5.06
C THR A 73 -3.94 -13.99 -3.58
N PRO A 74 -4.50 -12.89 -3.06
CA PRO A 74 -4.97 -12.82 -1.67
C PRO A 74 -6.25 -13.67 -1.50
N GLY A 75 -6.56 -14.01 -0.25
CA GLY A 75 -7.80 -14.72 0.06
C GLY A 75 -9.03 -13.85 -0.19
N TYR A 76 -8.92 -12.56 0.09
CA TYR A 76 -10.01 -11.60 -0.04
C TYR A 76 -9.51 -10.27 -0.60
N VAL A 77 -10.34 -9.65 -1.44
CA VAL A 77 -10.18 -8.26 -1.86
C VAL A 77 -11.38 -7.47 -1.37
N ARG A 78 -11.12 -6.42 -0.60
CA ARG A 78 -12.15 -5.54 -0.04
C ARG A 78 -12.16 -4.20 -0.74
N SER A 79 -13.33 -3.66 -1.01
CA SER A 79 -13.50 -2.30 -1.51
C SER A 79 -14.79 -1.70 -0.97
N ASP A 80 -14.84 -0.37 -0.96
CA ASP A 80 -16.11 0.32 -0.84
C ASP A 80 -17.01 0.08 -2.07
N ASN A 81 -18.29 0.44 -1.95
CA ASN A 81 -19.24 0.37 -3.05
C ASN A 81 -19.00 1.55 -4.02
N GLY A 82 -17.84 1.55 -4.71
CA GLY A 82 -17.54 2.52 -5.76
C GLY A 82 -18.59 2.54 -6.89
N PRO A 83 -18.45 3.40 -7.91
CA PRO A 83 -19.38 3.45 -9.02
C PRO A 83 -19.70 2.04 -9.54
N GLU A 84 -20.96 1.68 -9.57
CA GLU A 84 -21.47 0.30 -9.79
C GLU A 84 -20.81 -0.42 -10.97
N PHE A 85 -20.50 0.30 -12.03
CA PHE A 85 -19.81 -0.26 -13.21
C PHE A 85 -18.39 -0.72 -12.90
N ILE A 86 -17.62 0.07 -12.13
CA ILE A 86 -16.24 -0.28 -11.72
C ILE A 86 -16.29 -1.49 -10.78
N ALA A 87 -17.19 -1.47 -9.82
CA ALA A 87 -17.38 -2.56 -8.87
C ALA A 87 -17.73 -3.88 -9.56
N THR A 88 -18.66 -3.88 -10.51
CA THR A 88 -19.12 -5.09 -11.21
C THR A 88 -18.01 -5.73 -12.05
N ALA A 89 -17.28 -4.94 -12.84
CA ALA A 89 -16.21 -5.46 -13.70
C ALA A 89 -15.05 -6.02 -12.86
N VAL A 90 -14.62 -5.29 -11.83
CA VAL A 90 -13.54 -5.72 -10.92
C VAL A 90 -13.97 -6.97 -10.15
N LYS A 91 -15.21 -7.03 -9.66
CA LYS A 91 -15.77 -8.20 -8.97
C LYS A 91 -15.74 -9.45 -9.86
N GLY A 92 -16.17 -9.32 -11.09
CA GLY A 92 -16.15 -10.43 -12.05
C GLY A 92 -14.74 -10.95 -12.29
N TRP A 93 -13.77 -10.05 -12.44
CA TRP A 93 -12.38 -10.40 -12.61
C TRP A 93 -11.79 -11.07 -11.35
N ILE A 94 -11.99 -10.51 -10.14
CA ILE A 94 -11.53 -11.08 -8.86
C ILE A 94 -12.03 -12.51 -8.69
N SER A 95 -13.33 -12.75 -8.98
CA SER A 95 -13.91 -14.09 -8.92
C SER A 95 -13.26 -15.04 -9.94
N GLY A 96 -12.93 -14.55 -11.14
CA GLY A 96 -12.29 -15.32 -12.20
C GLY A 96 -10.87 -15.76 -11.86
N VAL A 97 -10.14 -15.00 -11.05
CA VAL A 97 -8.76 -15.34 -10.59
C VAL A 97 -8.74 -16.11 -9.28
N GLY A 98 -9.89 -16.51 -8.74
CA GLY A 98 -9.98 -17.35 -7.55
C GLY A 98 -9.90 -16.63 -6.20
N ALA A 99 -9.83 -15.29 -6.19
CA ALA A 99 -9.97 -14.51 -4.97
C ALA A 99 -11.44 -14.29 -4.61
N LYS A 100 -11.72 -14.02 -3.35
CA LYS A 100 -13.08 -13.67 -2.88
C LYS A 100 -13.19 -12.16 -2.74
N THR A 101 -14.33 -11.61 -3.16
CA THR A 101 -14.67 -10.22 -2.86
C THR A 101 -15.35 -10.15 -1.49
N ALA A 102 -14.80 -9.31 -0.60
CA ALA A 102 -15.45 -8.94 0.65
C ALA A 102 -16.02 -7.53 0.46
N PHE A 103 -17.36 -7.43 0.32
CA PHE A 103 -18.03 -6.12 0.28
C PHE A 103 -18.33 -5.67 1.70
N ILE A 104 -18.17 -4.37 1.89
CA ILE A 104 -18.59 -3.72 3.13
C ILE A 104 -20.11 -3.74 3.15
N GLU A 105 -20.69 -4.42 4.13
CA GLU A 105 -22.14 -4.38 4.30
C GLU A 105 -22.60 -2.95 4.62
N PRO A 106 -23.74 -2.51 4.05
CA PRO A 106 -24.33 -1.24 4.41
C PRO A 106 -24.54 -1.18 5.93
N GLY A 107 -23.88 -0.23 6.61
CA GLY A 107 -23.93 -0.09 8.06
C GLY A 107 -22.76 -0.71 8.82
N SER A 108 -21.73 -1.25 8.14
CA SER A 108 -20.52 -1.80 8.73
C SER A 108 -19.25 -0.99 8.37
N PRO A 109 -19.17 0.32 8.66
CA PRO A 109 -18.04 1.17 8.27
C PRO A 109 -16.71 0.69 8.86
N TRP A 110 -16.71 -0.01 10.01
CA TRP A 110 -15.48 -0.55 10.61
C TRP A 110 -14.77 -1.60 9.75
N GLU A 111 -15.45 -2.20 8.76
CA GLU A 111 -14.84 -3.17 7.86
C GLU A 111 -13.85 -2.54 6.88
N ASN A 112 -13.96 -1.24 6.59
CA ASN A 112 -13.03 -0.48 5.73
C ASN A 112 -12.03 0.38 6.52
N GLY A 113 -12.06 0.30 7.84
CA GLY A 113 -11.32 1.19 8.73
C GLY A 113 -9.81 1.26 8.47
N TYR A 114 -9.23 0.24 7.85
CA TYR A 114 -7.79 0.23 7.55
C TYR A 114 -7.44 1.10 6.36
N VAL A 115 -8.18 0.98 5.26
CA VAL A 115 -7.98 1.81 4.06
C VAL A 115 -8.37 3.25 4.35
N GLU A 116 -9.45 3.47 5.10
CA GLU A 116 -9.86 4.81 5.54
C GLU A 116 -8.79 5.46 6.43
N SER A 117 -8.26 4.72 7.40
CA SER A 117 -7.16 5.21 8.25
C SER A 117 -5.89 5.51 7.45
N PHE A 118 -5.58 4.70 6.45
CA PHE A 118 -4.48 4.94 5.51
C PHE A 118 -4.73 6.24 4.71
N ASN A 119 -5.90 6.38 4.13
CA ASN A 119 -6.29 7.58 3.36
C ASN A 119 -6.26 8.85 4.20
N GLY A 120 -6.66 8.77 5.47
CA GLY A 120 -6.53 9.88 6.43
C GLY A 120 -5.07 10.30 6.58
N LYS A 121 -4.16 9.35 6.80
CA LYS A 121 -2.72 9.64 6.92
C LYS A 121 -2.13 10.23 5.63
N LEU A 122 -2.48 9.68 4.46
CA LEU A 122 -2.06 10.23 3.18
C LEU A 122 -2.50 11.69 3.02
N ARG A 123 -3.75 12.02 3.41
CA ARG A 123 -4.23 13.39 3.38
C ARG A 123 -3.47 14.29 4.35
N ASP A 124 -3.37 13.90 5.61
CA ASP A 124 -2.80 14.74 6.67
C ASP A 124 -1.30 14.97 6.49
N GLU A 125 -0.58 13.95 6.04
CA GLU A 125 0.88 13.97 5.97
C GLU A 125 1.42 14.44 4.61
N LEU A 126 0.61 14.37 3.53
CA LEU A 126 1.06 14.77 2.19
C LEU A 126 0.07 15.68 1.47
N LEU A 127 -1.18 15.23 1.22
CA LEU A 127 -2.07 15.95 0.30
C LEU A 127 -2.48 17.33 0.82
N ASN A 128 -2.64 17.51 2.13
CA ASN A 128 -2.95 18.79 2.74
C ASN A 128 -1.72 19.71 2.89
N ALA A 129 -0.52 19.15 2.84
CA ALA A 129 0.73 19.87 3.01
C ALA A 129 1.36 20.33 1.69
N GLU A 130 1.07 19.63 0.58
CA GLU A 130 1.73 19.82 -0.71
C GLU A 130 0.78 20.39 -1.77
N VAL A 131 1.33 21.21 -2.66
CA VAL A 131 0.64 21.71 -3.86
C VAL A 131 1.32 21.15 -5.10
N PHE A 132 0.71 20.16 -5.73
CA PHE A 132 1.25 19.53 -6.93
C PHE A 132 1.12 20.43 -8.15
N ASN A 133 2.23 20.86 -8.76
CA ASN A 133 2.20 21.68 -9.97
C ASN A 133 1.78 20.86 -11.19
N THR A 134 2.20 19.58 -11.26
CA THR A 134 1.92 18.67 -12.38
C THR A 134 1.51 17.29 -11.90
N LEU A 135 0.90 16.51 -12.79
CA LEU A 135 0.62 15.10 -12.54
C LEU A 135 1.91 14.27 -12.37
N ALA A 136 2.97 14.61 -13.08
CA ALA A 136 4.25 13.92 -12.97
C ALA A 136 4.88 14.15 -11.59
N GLU A 137 4.86 15.37 -11.10
CA GLU A 137 5.31 15.73 -9.75
C GLU A 137 4.49 15.00 -8.68
N ALA A 138 3.16 15.02 -8.80
CA ALA A 138 2.27 14.29 -7.88
C ALA A 138 2.64 12.80 -7.80
N ARG A 139 2.90 12.14 -8.95
CA ARG A 139 3.32 10.73 -8.98
C ARG A 139 4.61 10.49 -8.22
N VAL A 140 5.60 11.37 -8.37
CA VAL A 140 6.90 11.24 -7.71
C VAL A 140 6.76 11.42 -6.20
N LEU A 141 6.11 12.50 -5.75
CA LEU A 141 5.96 12.81 -4.33
C LEU A 141 5.10 11.78 -3.60
N ILE A 142 4.01 11.32 -4.22
CA ILE A 142 3.14 10.29 -3.63
C ILE A 142 3.88 8.96 -3.53
N GLU A 143 4.68 8.57 -4.53
CA GLU A 143 5.48 7.35 -4.45
C GLU A 143 6.57 7.44 -3.39
N GLN A 144 7.25 8.57 -3.25
CA GLN A 144 8.21 8.81 -2.17
C GLN A 144 7.56 8.69 -0.80
N TRP A 145 6.36 9.26 -0.63
CA TRP A 145 5.60 9.13 0.60
C TRP A 145 5.20 7.67 0.88
N ARG A 146 4.75 6.92 -0.14
CA ARG A 146 4.43 5.49 -0.02
C ARG A 146 5.62 4.67 0.47
N VAL A 147 6.81 4.92 -0.10
CA VAL A 147 8.05 4.27 0.34
C VAL A 147 8.36 4.63 1.78
N HIS A 148 8.30 5.91 2.15
CA HIS A 148 8.50 6.36 3.52
C HIS A 148 7.49 5.74 4.49
N TYR A 149 6.21 5.69 4.12
CA TYR A 149 5.14 5.05 4.89
C TYR A 149 5.46 3.59 5.21
N ASN A 150 5.92 2.84 4.22
CA ASN A 150 6.21 1.42 4.36
C ASN A 150 7.52 1.12 5.11
N THR A 151 8.56 1.96 4.95
CA THR A 151 9.94 1.62 5.38
C THR A 151 10.43 2.41 6.58
N ILE A 152 9.91 3.60 6.82
CA ILE A 152 10.45 4.53 7.84
C ILE A 152 9.39 4.90 8.87
N ARG A 153 8.15 5.18 8.41
CA ARG A 153 7.09 5.67 9.28
C ARG A 153 6.74 4.67 10.38
N PRO A 154 6.79 5.08 11.68
CA PRO A 154 6.40 4.20 12.77
C PRO A 154 4.87 3.99 12.79
N HIS A 155 4.43 2.74 13.01
CA HIS A 155 3.03 2.36 13.11
C HIS A 155 2.74 1.84 14.52
N SER A 156 1.85 2.50 15.25
CA SER A 156 1.50 2.11 16.63
C SER A 156 0.93 0.68 16.70
N SER A 157 0.10 0.28 15.72
CA SER A 157 -0.46 -1.07 15.62
C SER A 157 0.58 -2.16 15.36
N LEU A 158 1.80 -1.80 14.94
CA LEU A 158 2.92 -2.71 14.67
C LEU A 158 4.05 -2.55 15.71
N GLY A 159 3.74 -2.01 16.89
CA GLY A 159 4.75 -1.73 17.91
C GLY A 159 5.77 -0.71 17.46
N TYR A 160 5.32 0.33 16.78
CA TYR A 160 6.13 1.43 16.21
C TYR A 160 7.17 0.99 15.17
N ARG A 161 6.99 -0.18 14.57
CA ARG A 161 7.79 -0.61 13.41
C ARG A 161 7.11 -0.21 12.10
N PRO A 162 7.86 0.00 11.01
CA PRO A 162 7.28 0.19 9.69
C PRO A 162 6.67 -1.13 9.19
N PRO A 163 5.68 -1.07 8.27
CA PRO A 163 5.00 -2.25 7.74
C PRO A 163 5.91 -3.18 6.94
N ALA A 164 6.77 -2.60 6.11
CA ALA A 164 7.71 -3.35 5.28
C ALA A 164 9.12 -2.85 5.58
N PRO A 165 9.92 -3.57 6.38
CA PRO A 165 11.30 -3.18 6.68
C PRO A 165 12.22 -3.25 5.46
N GLU A 166 11.83 -3.97 4.39
CA GLU A 166 12.58 -4.09 3.15
C GLU A 166 11.63 -3.88 1.97
N VAL A 167 11.87 -2.82 1.19
CA VAL A 167 11.10 -2.51 -0.03
C VAL A 167 12.05 -2.50 -1.20
N VAL A 168 11.70 -3.24 -2.26
CA VAL A 168 12.37 -3.14 -3.56
C VAL A 168 11.83 -1.90 -4.27
N VAL A 169 12.61 -0.82 -4.27
CA VAL A 169 12.30 0.39 -5.03
C VAL A 169 13.10 0.35 -6.32
N SER A 170 12.42 0.21 -7.46
CA SER A 170 13.06 0.23 -8.80
C SER A 170 14.26 -0.72 -8.94
N GLY A 171 14.16 -1.94 -8.39
CA GLY A 171 15.23 -2.93 -8.45
C GLY A 171 16.39 -2.71 -7.45
N VAL A 172 16.29 -1.74 -6.57
CA VAL A 172 17.27 -1.52 -5.49
C VAL A 172 16.67 -1.97 -4.16
N LEU A 173 17.28 -2.96 -3.54
CA LEU A 173 17.00 -3.34 -2.15
C LEU A 173 17.50 -2.23 -1.23
N ILE A 174 16.59 -1.60 -0.48
CA ILE A 174 16.96 -0.73 0.63
C ILE A 174 16.99 -1.61 1.89
N PRO A 175 18.17 -1.91 2.46
CA PRO A 175 18.25 -2.72 3.67
C PRO A 175 17.59 -1.99 4.84
N SER A 176 16.92 -2.75 5.69
CA SER A 176 16.40 -2.25 6.97
C SER A 176 17.48 -1.53 7.76
N PRO A 177 17.18 -0.41 8.41
CA PRO A 177 18.07 0.15 9.40
C PRO A 177 18.29 -0.91 10.50
N GLY A 178 19.51 -1.42 10.58
CA GLY A 178 19.89 -2.50 11.49
C GLY A 178 19.48 -2.18 12.93
N ARG A 179 19.08 -3.21 13.69
CA ARG A 179 18.98 -3.12 15.15
C ARG A 179 20.26 -2.46 15.68
N PRO A 180 20.18 -1.51 16.61
CA PRO A 180 21.36 -1.13 17.36
C PRO A 180 21.84 -2.38 18.11
N GLY A 181 22.96 -2.92 17.66
CA GLY A 181 23.70 -3.95 18.38
C GLY A 181 24.29 -3.35 19.67
N PRO A 182 24.65 -4.18 20.67
CA PRO A 182 25.25 -3.68 21.87
C PRO A 182 26.55 -2.94 21.51
N THR A 183 26.72 -1.78 22.09
CA THR A 183 27.84 -0.81 21.95
C THR A 183 29.20 -1.48 21.81
N GLY A 184 29.73 -1.52 20.61
CA GLY A 184 31.12 -1.77 20.29
C GLY A 184 31.67 -0.56 19.55
N SER A 185 32.77 -0.01 20.07
CA SER A 185 33.47 1.16 19.57
C SER A 185 33.76 1.09 18.07
N HIS A 186 33.14 1.95 17.25
CA HIS A 186 33.50 2.14 15.85
C HIS A 186 34.16 3.51 15.68
N GLN A 187 35.45 3.47 15.33
CA GLN A 187 36.14 4.61 14.73
C GLN A 187 35.56 4.90 13.34
N PRO A 188 35.37 6.18 12.98
CA PRO A 188 34.88 6.56 11.65
C PRO A 188 35.95 6.28 10.57
N PRO A 189 35.55 5.90 9.34
CA PRO A 189 36.47 5.73 8.25
C PRO A 189 37.05 7.07 7.81
N VAL A 190 38.39 7.13 7.65
CA VAL A 190 39.12 8.26 7.10
C VAL A 190 38.90 8.26 5.58
N ILE A 191 38.24 9.31 5.04
CA ILE A 191 38.13 9.54 3.61
C ILE A 191 39.43 10.22 3.14
N MET A 192 40.26 9.49 2.40
CA MET A 192 41.37 10.11 1.65
C MET A 192 40.79 10.58 0.29
N LEU A 193 40.85 11.89 0.06
CA LEU A 193 40.65 12.53 -1.26
C LEU A 193 41.99 12.42 -2.01
N HIS A 194 41.88 11.85 -3.23
CA HIS A 194 42.89 12.05 -4.30
C HIS A 194 42.21 12.74 -5.47
#